data_de9e4c7b7d80f00c17169f3da2077048
#
_entry.id   de9e4c7b7d80f00c17169f3da2077048
#
_cell.length_a   1.000
_cell.length_b   1.000
_cell.length_c   1.000
_cell.angle_alpha   90.00
_cell.angle_beta   90.00
_cell.angle_gamma   90.00
#
_symmetry.space_group_name_H-M   'P 1'
#
loop_
_entity.id
_entity.type
_entity.pdbx_description
1 polymer ?
#
loop_
_entity_poly.entity_id
_entity_poly.type
_entity_poly.pdbx_seq_one_letter_code
_entity_poly.pdbx_strand_id
1 'polypeptide(L)'
;MNARLLFAILASSLPLSAHDLVLSNGRVMDPASGLDAVRHIGITGGKISTISETPLSGDKILDVAGHVVSPGFIDIHAHGQTTSDMQIQARDGVTTALDMEVGVYPVSDWYRSMEGKAPLNYGATVG
;
A
#
# COMPACT_ATOMS: atom_id res chain seq x y z
N MET A 1 49.25 4.07 42.14
CA MET A 1 49.07 3.82 40.69
C MET A 1 47.65 3.31 40.48
N ASN A 2 46.73 4.17 40.07
CA ASN A 2 45.32 3.85 39.88
C ASN A 2 45.05 3.69 38.37
N ALA A 3 44.91 2.45 37.90
CA ALA A 3 44.50 2.13 36.54
C ALA A 3 43.01 2.36 36.39
N ARG A 4 42.60 3.40 35.65
CA ARG A 4 41.20 3.60 35.23
C ARG A 4 40.95 2.75 33.97
N LEU A 5 40.16 1.68 34.13
CA LEU A 5 39.63 0.95 33.00
C LEU A 5 38.59 1.85 32.28
N LEU A 6 38.89 2.25 31.06
CA LEU A 6 37.90 2.83 30.14
C LEU A 6 37.11 1.68 29.50
N PHE A 7 35.85 1.55 29.85
CA PHE A 7 34.91 0.71 29.10
C PHE A 7 34.44 1.49 27.86
N ALA A 8 34.93 1.10 26.70
CA ALA A 8 34.39 1.61 25.45
C ALA A 8 33.09 0.83 25.15
N ILE A 9 31.95 1.50 25.28
CA ILE A 9 30.66 0.97 24.83
C ILE A 9 30.65 1.08 23.30
N LEU A 10 30.84 -0.04 22.61
CA LEU A 10 30.58 -0.15 21.17
C LEU A 10 29.06 -0.11 20.98
N ALA A 11 28.51 1.05 20.67
CA ALA A 11 27.14 1.17 20.21
C ALA A 11 27.09 0.58 18.79
N SER A 12 26.62 -0.67 18.66
CA SER A 12 26.29 -1.25 17.38
C SER A 12 25.05 -0.52 16.84
N SER A 13 25.24 0.43 15.95
CA SER A 13 24.16 1.01 15.18
C SER A 13 23.65 -0.09 14.22
N LEU A 14 22.52 -0.70 14.54
CA LEU A 14 21.79 -1.50 13.56
C LEU A 14 21.46 -0.57 12.38
N PRO A 15 21.72 -0.98 11.14
CA PRO A 15 21.31 -0.18 10.00
C PRO A 15 19.78 -0.04 10.06
N LEU A 16 19.31 1.20 10.20
CA LEU A 16 17.89 1.50 10.06
C LEU A 16 17.52 1.19 8.61
N SER A 17 16.59 0.27 8.39
CA SER A 17 16.09 -0.01 7.05
C SER A 17 15.52 1.26 6.43
N ALA A 18 15.83 1.49 5.16
CA ALA A 18 15.36 2.70 4.47
C ALA A 18 13.84 2.66 4.21
N HIS A 19 13.26 1.44 4.13
CA HIS A 19 11.83 1.22 3.83
C HIS A 19 11.24 0.10 4.68
N ASP A 20 9.94 0.19 5.00
CA ASP A 20 9.18 -0.85 5.70
C ASP A 20 8.97 -2.06 4.77
N LEU A 21 8.73 -1.77 3.48
CA LEU A 21 8.51 -2.76 2.44
C LEU A 21 9.17 -2.32 1.13
N VAL A 22 9.81 -3.25 0.46
CA VAL A 22 10.31 -3.07 -0.91
C VAL A 22 9.61 -4.07 -1.84
N LEU A 23 9.05 -3.59 -2.95
CA LEU A 23 8.66 -4.41 -4.08
C LEU A 23 9.82 -4.38 -5.09
N SER A 24 10.44 -5.53 -5.31
CA SER A 24 11.67 -5.64 -6.11
C SER A 24 11.40 -6.25 -7.48
N ASN A 25 12.05 -5.72 -8.52
CA ASN A 25 12.03 -6.27 -9.89
C ASN A 25 10.67 -6.26 -10.60
N GLY A 26 9.69 -5.46 -10.16
CA GLY A 26 8.38 -5.36 -10.80
C GLY A 26 8.39 -4.48 -12.04
N ARG A 27 7.57 -4.81 -13.05
CA ARG A 27 7.26 -3.87 -14.12
C ARG A 27 6.30 -2.82 -13.58
N VAL A 28 6.86 -1.65 -13.27
CA VAL A 28 6.07 -0.53 -12.75
C VAL A 28 5.42 0.20 -13.92
N MET A 29 4.09 0.28 -13.87
CA MET A 29 3.28 1.03 -14.83
C MET A 29 2.58 2.17 -14.09
N ASP A 30 3.00 3.41 -14.36
CA ASP A 30 2.39 4.61 -13.81
C ASP A 30 1.84 5.50 -14.92
N PRO A 31 0.52 5.48 -15.15
CA PRO A 31 -0.11 6.28 -16.21
C PRO A 31 0.07 7.79 -16.02
N ALA A 32 0.25 8.25 -14.78
CA ALA A 32 0.38 9.68 -14.49
C ALA A 32 1.72 10.25 -14.96
N SER A 33 2.81 9.48 -14.80
CA SER A 33 4.15 9.88 -15.25
C SER A 33 4.53 9.31 -16.62
N GLY A 34 3.77 8.33 -17.14
CA GLY A 34 4.10 7.58 -18.33
C GLY A 34 5.21 6.53 -18.11
N LEU A 35 5.55 6.23 -16.85
CA LEU A 35 6.54 5.20 -16.53
C LEU A 35 5.99 3.82 -16.89
N ASP A 36 6.77 3.07 -17.67
CA ASP A 36 6.56 1.64 -17.93
C ASP A 36 7.94 0.97 -18.02
N ALA A 37 8.44 0.50 -16.88
CA ALA A 37 9.76 -0.11 -16.81
C ALA A 37 9.92 -0.97 -15.56
N VAL A 38 10.91 -1.89 -15.57
CA VAL A 38 11.27 -2.64 -14.37
C VAL A 38 11.90 -1.69 -13.36
N ARG A 39 11.36 -1.68 -12.13
CA ARG A 39 11.79 -0.80 -11.04
C ARG A 39 11.69 -1.54 -9.70
N HIS A 40 12.28 -0.88 -8.69
CA HIS A 40 12.12 -1.22 -7.28
C HIS A 40 11.31 -0.11 -6.60
N ILE A 41 10.33 -0.49 -5.80
CA ILE A 41 9.47 0.46 -5.08
C ILE A 41 9.73 0.33 -3.60
N GLY A 42 10.11 1.42 -2.96
CA GLY A 42 10.24 1.55 -1.51
C GLY A 42 8.99 2.16 -0.90
N ILE A 43 8.46 1.52 0.12
CA ILE A 43 7.25 1.93 0.86
C ILE A 43 7.65 2.21 2.30
N THR A 44 7.27 3.38 2.82
CA THR A 44 7.53 3.81 4.20
C THR A 44 6.30 4.51 4.74
N GLY A 45 5.83 4.09 5.92
CA GLY A 45 4.63 4.65 6.55
C GLY A 45 3.38 4.49 5.67
N GLY A 46 3.26 3.39 4.93
CA GLY A 46 2.13 3.10 4.04
C GLY A 46 2.10 3.92 2.75
N LYS A 47 3.19 4.62 2.41
CA LYS A 47 3.30 5.46 1.20
C LYS A 47 4.48 5.03 0.35
N ILE A 48 4.33 5.13 -0.97
CA ILE A 48 5.45 5.01 -1.90
C ILE A 48 6.38 6.19 -1.64
N SER A 49 7.58 5.90 -1.14
CA SER A 49 8.61 6.89 -0.82
C SER A 49 9.69 6.99 -1.89
N THR A 50 9.90 5.90 -2.64
CA THR A 50 10.96 5.81 -3.65
C THR A 50 10.54 4.88 -4.78
N ILE A 51 10.84 5.27 -6.02
CA ILE A 51 10.85 4.40 -7.20
C ILE A 51 12.28 4.47 -7.76
N SER A 52 12.96 3.32 -7.88
CA SER A 52 14.40 3.25 -8.16
C SER A 52 14.71 2.28 -9.31
N GLU A 53 15.76 2.60 -10.05
CA GLU A 53 16.38 1.67 -11.02
C GLU A 53 17.32 0.68 -10.34
N THR A 54 17.85 1.04 -9.18
CA THR A 54 18.77 0.22 -8.40
C THR A 54 18.05 -0.43 -7.22
N PRO A 55 18.51 -1.61 -6.76
CA PRO A 55 17.93 -2.29 -5.61
C PRO A 55 17.84 -1.40 -4.38
N LEU A 56 16.76 -1.55 -3.63
CA LEU A 56 16.49 -0.85 -2.39
C LEU A 56 16.62 -1.81 -1.20
N SER A 57 16.88 -1.25 0.00
CA SER A 57 16.87 -1.98 1.27
C SER A 57 15.57 -1.70 2.03
N GLY A 58 15.06 -2.70 2.74
CA GLY A 58 13.86 -2.57 3.55
C GLY A 58 13.73 -3.72 4.55
N ASP A 59 12.86 -3.55 5.53
CA ASP A 59 12.58 -4.56 6.55
C ASP A 59 11.98 -5.83 5.92
N LYS A 60 11.15 -5.65 4.91
CA LYS A 60 10.57 -6.71 4.10
C LYS A 60 10.81 -6.45 2.61
N ILE A 61 11.29 -7.45 1.91
CA ILE A 61 11.49 -7.40 0.46
C ILE A 61 10.63 -8.48 -0.19
N LEU A 62 9.77 -8.08 -1.14
CA LEU A 62 9.01 -8.98 -2.00
C LEU A 62 9.60 -8.90 -3.40
N ASP A 63 10.10 -10.02 -3.91
CA ASP A 63 10.46 -10.12 -5.32
C ASP A 63 9.18 -10.31 -6.14
N VAL A 64 8.89 -9.34 -6.99
CA VAL A 64 7.72 -9.32 -7.87
C VAL A 64 8.14 -9.37 -9.34
N ALA A 65 9.28 -10.02 -9.62
CA ALA A 65 9.73 -10.24 -10.99
C ALA A 65 8.66 -10.96 -11.82
N GLY A 66 8.43 -10.48 -13.04
CA GLY A 66 7.40 -11.01 -13.93
C GLY A 66 5.97 -10.51 -13.63
N HIS A 67 5.78 -9.71 -12.58
CA HIS A 67 4.49 -9.10 -12.26
C HIS A 67 4.48 -7.62 -12.65
N VAL A 68 3.27 -7.11 -12.88
CA VAL A 68 3.01 -5.67 -13.05
C VAL A 68 2.71 -5.08 -11.68
N VAL A 69 3.31 -3.92 -11.39
CA VAL A 69 2.97 -3.08 -10.25
C VAL A 69 2.40 -1.78 -10.77
N SER A 70 1.13 -1.54 -10.50
CA SER A 70 0.40 -0.35 -10.95
C SER A 70 -0.41 0.25 -9.81
N PRO A 71 -0.89 1.49 -9.93
CA PRO A 71 -1.95 1.99 -9.06
C PRO A 71 -3.15 1.04 -9.07
N GLY A 72 -3.81 0.88 -7.92
CA GLY A 72 -5.03 0.09 -7.83
C GLY A 72 -6.18 0.76 -8.58
N PHE A 73 -7.13 -0.05 -9.03
CA PHE A 73 -8.28 0.46 -9.76
C PHE A 73 -9.22 1.25 -8.86
N ILE A 74 -9.80 2.32 -9.42
CA ILE A 74 -10.90 3.07 -8.83
C ILE A 74 -12.14 2.71 -9.62
N ASP A 75 -13.04 1.93 -9.01
CA ASP A 75 -14.31 1.55 -9.59
C ASP A 75 -15.39 2.56 -9.17
N ILE A 76 -15.88 3.34 -10.12
CA ILE A 76 -16.92 4.36 -9.88
C ILE A 76 -18.33 3.86 -10.16
N HIS A 77 -18.48 2.61 -10.55
CA HIS A 77 -19.76 1.95 -10.81
C HIS A 77 -19.78 0.61 -10.06
N ALA A 78 -19.31 0.64 -8.83
CA ALA A 78 -19.24 -0.56 -8.01
C ALA A 78 -20.63 -0.93 -7.49
N HIS A 79 -21.00 -2.18 -7.68
CA HIS A 79 -22.11 -2.82 -6.98
C HIS A 79 -21.55 -3.76 -5.92
N GLY A 80 -22.32 -3.98 -4.86
CA GLY A 80 -21.85 -4.78 -3.74
C GLY A 80 -21.32 -3.89 -2.61
N GLN A 81 -22.15 -3.76 -1.60
CA GLN A 81 -21.96 -2.79 -0.52
C GLN A 81 -21.65 -3.50 0.81
N THR A 82 -21.31 -4.79 0.73
CA THR A 82 -20.92 -5.58 1.89
C THR A 82 -19.39 -5.76 1.94
N THR A 83 -18.86 -6.06 3.12
CA THR A 83 -17.44 -6.35 3.29
C THR A 83 -16.98 -7.53 2.42
N SER A 84 -17.83 -8.55 2.23
CA SER A 84 -17.53 -9.71 1.38
C SER A 84 -17.39 -9.35 -0.10
N ASP A 85 -18.24 -8.47 -0.60
CA ASP A 85 -18.18 -7.99 -1.98
C ASP A 85 -16.89 -7.20 -2.22
N MET A 86 -16.56 -6.30 -1.29
CA MET A 86 -15.32 -5.53 -1.32
C MET A 86 -14.06 -6.40 -1.25
N GLN A 87 -14.10 -7.55 -0.56
CA GLN A 87 -12.99 -8.50 -0.56
C GLN A 87 -12.77 -9.15 -1.94
N ILE A 88 -13.84 -9.40 -2.69
CA ILE A 88 -13.74 -9.90 -4.06
C ILE A 88 -13.15 -8.82 -4.96
N GLN A 89 -13.67 -7.60 -4.90
CA GLN A 89 -13.16 -6.46 -5.66
C GLN A 89 -11.66 -6.19 -5.37
N ALA A 90 -11.25 -6.28 -4.10
CA ALA A 90 -9.85 -6.13 -3.72
C ALA A 90 -8.93 -7.18 -4.35
N ARG A 91 -9.41 -8.42 -4.55
CA ARG A 91 -8.67 -9.49 -5.23
C ARG A 91 -8.50 -9.24 -6.72
N ASP A 92 -9.41 -8.48 -7.31
CA ASP A 92 -9.33 -8.03 -8.71
C ASP A 92 -8.51 -6.74 -8.88
N GLY A 93 -7.91 -6.24 -7.80
CA GLY A 93 -7.03 -5.07 -7.81
C GLY A 93 -7.75 -3.74 -7.62
N VAL A 94 -9.03 -3.74 -7.25
CA VAL A 94 -9.75 -2.52 -6.86
C VAL A 94 -9.25 -2.06 -5.49
N THR A 95 -8.90 -0.79 -5.39
CA THR A 95 -8.47 -0.14 -4.13
C THR A 95 -9.45 0.92 -3.65
N THR A 96 -10.35 1.35 -4.53
CA THR A 96 -11.44 2.28 -4.21
C THR A 96 -12.69 1.86 -4.98
N ALA A 97 -13.79 1.60 -4.27
CA ALA A 97 -15.08 1.25 -4.86
C ALA A 97 -16.15 2.28 -4.47
N LEU A 98 -16.78 2.88 -5.46
CA LEU A 98 -17.80 3.89 -5.30
C LEU A 98 -19.12 3.39 -5.92
N ASP A 99 -20.16 3.26 -5.10
CA ASP A 99 -21.52 3.04 -5.59
C ASP A 99 -22.17 4.38 -5.91
N MET A 100 -22.08 4.76 -7.19
CA MET A 100 -22.60 6.03 -7.69
C MET A 100 -23.96 5.89 -8.39
N GLU A 101 -24.51 4.68 -8.45
CA GLU A 101 -25.76 4.40 -9.16
C GLU A 101 -26.91 4.03 -8.22
N VAL A 102 -26.78 2.93 -7.49
CA VAL A 102 -27.81 2.44 -6.57
C VAL A 102 -27.85 3.24 -5.28
N GLY A 103 -26.67 3.49 -4.74
CA GLY A 103 -26.51 4.22 -3.49
C GLY A 103 -26.96 3.44 -2.26
N VAL A 104 -27.01 4.12 -1.13
CA VAL A 104 -27.43 3.56 0.16
C VAL A 104 -28.29 4.53 0.94
N TYR A 105 -29.18 4.01 1.79
CA TYR A 105 -29.98 4.84 2.69
C TYR A 105 -30.24 4.13 4.03
N PRO A 106 -30.07 4.81 5.17
CA PRO A 106 -29.41 6.11 5.36
C PRO A 106 -27.89 6.00 5.17
N VAL A 107 -27.31 6.96 4.46
CA VAL A 107 -25.87 6.98 4.14
C VAL A 107 -25.01 6.94 5.39
N SER A 108 -25.36 7.73 6.42
CA SER A 108 -24.61 7.81 7.68
C SER A 108 -24.53 6.46 8.41
N ASP A 109 -25.60 5.67 8.37
CA ASP A 109 -25.67 4.39 9.05
C ASP A 109 -24.85 3.34 8.30
N TRP A 110 -24.88 3.39 6.98
CA TRP A 110 -24.05 2.53 6.15
C TRP A 110 -22.55 2.81 6.39
N TYR A 111 -22.12 4.08 6.34
CA TYR A 111 -20.72 4.43 6.63
C TYR A 111 -20.28 3.94 8.02
N ARG A 112 -21.10 4.15 9.03
CA ARG A 112 -20.84 3.68 10.38
C ARG A 112 -20.73 2.15 10.44
N SER A 113 -21.54 1.43 9.68
CA SER A 113 -21.53 -0.04 9.62
C SER A 113 -20.25 -0.59 8.98
N MET A 114 -19.63 0.17 8.07
CA MET A 114 -18.43 -0.22 7.31
C MET A 114 -17.13 0.21 7.97
N GLU A 115 -17.19 1.13 8.94
CA GLU A 115 -16.01 1.68 9.61
C GLU A 115 -15.13 0.58 10.20
N GLY A 116 -13.85 0.58 9.85
CA GLY A 116 -12.85 -0.40 10.30
C GLY A 116 -13.01 -1.82 9.74
N LYS A 117 -13.97 -2.07 8.83
CA LYS A 117 -14.23 -3.39 8.26
C LYS A 117 -13.94 -3.49 6.77
N ALA A 118 -13.99 -2.37 6.06
CA ALA A 118 -13.78 -2.35 4.61
C ALA A 118 -12.30 -2.60 4.28
N PRO A 119 -11.99 -3.52 3.37
CA PRO A 119 -10.62 -3.82 2.95
C PRO A 119 -10.06 -2.84 1.90
N LEU A 120 -10.88 -1.93 1.40
CA LEU A 120 -10.55 -0.92 0.40
C LEU A 120 -11.22 0.42 0.74
N ASN A 121 -10.86 1.48 0.04
CA ASN A 121 -11.59 2.75 0.15
C ASN A 121 -12.99 2.59 -0.47
N TYR A 122 -13.97 3.21 0.14
CA TYR A 122 -15.36 3.04 -0.28
C TYR A 122 -16.14 4.34 -0.21
N GLY A 123 -17.21 4.39 -1.00
CA GLY A 123 -18.18 5.47 -0.97
C GLY A 123 -19.47 5.08 -1.65
N ALA A 124 -20.54 5.79 -1.32
CA ALA A 124 -21.83 5.62 -1.96
C ALA A 124 -22.60 6.92 -2.03
N THR A 125 -23.43 7.03 -3.05
CA THR A 125 -24.46 8.09 -3.14
C THR A 125 -25.66 7.77 -2.26
N VAL A 126 -26.57 8.72 -2.12
CA VAL A 126 -27.90 8.48 -1.55
C VAL A 126 -28.71 7.69 -2.56
N GLY A 127 -29.26 6.55 -2.12
CA GLY A 127 -30.18 5.70 -2.90
C GLY A 127 -31.65 6.05 -2.66
#